data_3c4db09d1c3583908e8349a6cdd01b5b
#
_entry.id   3c4db09d1c3583908e8349a6cdd01b5b
#
_cell.length_a   1.000
_cell.length_b   1.000
_cell.length_c   1.000
_cell.angle_alpha   90.00
_cell.angle_beta   90.00
_cell.angle_gamma   90.00
#
_symmetry.space_group_name_H-M   'P 1'
#
loop_
_entity.id
_entity.type
_entity.pdbx_description
1 polymer ?
#
loop_
_entity_poly.entity_id
_entity_poly.type
_entity_poly.pdbx_seq_one_letter_code
_entity_poly.pdbx_strand_id
1 'polypeptide(L)'
;MSKALKTLGHHLNKYAPSERNVMNDLCDAFENSGVPVAQRLQTFPRHVRRQDTARFLVKHELFKLNLPANGSVVECGVFAGGGLLSWAAFLCHL
;
A
#
# COMPACT_ATOMS: atom_id res chain seq x y z
N MET A 1 -20.87 0.71 5.23
CA MET A 1 -19.39 0.54 5.22
C MET A 1 -19.05 -0.87 4.78
N SER A 2 -18.08 -1.01 3.90
CA SER A 2 -17.61 -2.30 3.39
C SER A 2 -17.17 -3.24 4.51
N LYS A 3 -17.42 -4.53 4.35
CA LYS A 3 -16.94 -5.57 5.27
C LYS A 3 -15.41 -5.56 5.35
N ALA A 4 -14.72 -5.42 4.22
CA ALA A 4 -13.26 -5.34 4.17
C ALA A 4 -12.73 -4.13 4.94
N LEU A 5 -13.38 -2.99 4.83
CA LEU A 5 -12.97 -1.79 5.55
C LEU A 5 -13.15 -1.93 7.07
N LYS A 6 -14.21 -2.63 7.50
CA LYS A 6 -14.45 -2.87 8.93
C LYS A 6 -13.34 -3.67 9.60
N THR A 7 -12.61 -4.49 8.85
CA THR A 7 -11.49 -5.28 9.39
C THR A 7 -10.32 -4.42 9.87
N LEU A 8 -10.24 -3.15 9.44
CA LEU A 8 -9.22 -2.22 9.93
C LEU A 8 -9.43 -1.79 11.39
N GLY A 9 -10.65 -1.95 11.93
CA GLY A 9 -10.93 -1.66 13.33
C GLY A 9 -10.56 -0.24 13.72
N HIS A 10 -9.77 -0.10 14.79
CA HIS A 10 -9.38 1.21 15.31
C HIS A 10 -8.53 2.04 14.33
N HIS A 11 -7.90 1.43 13.35
CA HIS A 11 -7.13 2.17 12.35
C HIS A 11 -8.01 3.07 11.48
N LEU A 12 -9.31 2.81 11.40
CA LEU A 12 -10.26 3.71 10.73
C LEU A 12 -10.30 5.11 11.33
N ASN A 13 -9.99 5.23 12.62
CA ASN A 13 -10.00 6.52 13.31
C ASN A 13 -8.94 7.49 12.79
N LYS A 14 -7.95 7.01 12.07
CA LYS A 14 -6.91 7.82 11.43
C LYS A 14 -7.39 8.56 10.18
N TYR A 15 -8.52 8.15 9.64
CA TYR A 15 -9.04 8.70 8.39
C TYR A 15 -10.15 9.71 8.66
N ALA A 16 -10.12 10.83 7.93
CA ALA A 16 -11.25 11.75 7.89
C ALA A 16 -12.49 11.06 7.29
N PRO A 17 -13.72 11.50 7.59
CA PRO A 17 -14.93 10.87 7.05
C PRO A 17 -14.94 10.77 5.52
N SER A 18 -14.46 11.79 4.82
CA SER A 18 -14.35 11.78 3.36
C SER A 18 -13.40 10.69 2.85
N GLU A 19 -12.28 10.49 3.54
CA GLU A 19 -11.31 9.44 3.19
C GLU A 19 -11.90 8.04 3.43
N ARG A 20 -12.68 7.88 4.51
CA ARG A 20 -13.37 6.61 4.79
C ARG A 20 -14.36 6.26 3.68
N ASN A 21 -15.07 7.24 3.13
CA ASN A 21 -15.98 7.03 2.03
C ASN A 21 -15.25 6.56 0.78
N VAL A 22 -14.15 7.20 0.42
CA VAL A 22 -13.31 6.78 -0.72
C VAL A 22 -12.76 5.37 -0.50
N MET A 23 -12.27 5.07 0.70
CA MET A 23 -11.78 3.74 1.04
C MET A 23 -12.87 2.69 0.97
N ASN A 24 -14.07 3.02 1.46
CA ASN A 24 -15.22 2.12 1.40
C ASN A 24 -15.59 1.78 -0.05
N ASP A 25 -15.68 2.80 -0.91
CA ASP A 25 -15.99 2.62 -2.33
C ASP A 25 -14.92 1.78 -3.03
N LEU A 26 -13.65 2.02 -2.72
CA LEU A 26 -12.54 1.27 -3.28
C LEU A 26 -12.57 -0.20 -2.84
N CYS A 27 -12.83 -0.47 -1.57
CA CYS A 27 -12.97 -1.83 -1.04
C CYS A 27 -14.13 -2.57 -1.70
N ASP A 28 -15.29 -1.91 -1.85
CA ASP A 28 -16.45 -2.50 -2.50
C ASP A 28 -16.16 -2.81 -3.98
N ALA A 29 -15.52 -1.88 -4.68
CA ALA A 29 -15.13 -2.09 -6.07
C ALA A 29 -14.14 -3.25 -6.21
N PHE A 30 -13.18 -3.37 -5.30
CA PHE A 30 -12.22 -4.46 -5.29
C PHE A 30 -12.89 -5.81 -5.04
N GLU A 31 -13.75 -5.91 -4.03
CA GLU A 31 -14.45 -7.15 -3.68
C GLU A 31 -15.38 -7.60 -4.79
N ASN A 32 -16.09 -6.67 -5.44
CA ASN A 32 -17.14 -6.96 -6.42
C ASN A 32 -16.66 -6.84 -7.87
N SER A 33 -15.36 -6.76 -8.12
CA SER A 33 -14.82 -6.54 -9.45
C SER A 33 -15.06 -7.69 -10.43
N GLY A 34 -15.30 -8.92 -9.92
CA GLY A 34 -15.39 -10.12 -10.76
C GLY A 34 -14.06 -10.57 -11.36
N VAL A 35 -12.99 -9.84 -11.14
CA VAL A 35 -11.66 -10.16 -11.65
C VAL A 35 -11.02 -11.25 -10.78
N PRO A 36 -10.41 -12.30 -11.36
CA PRO A 36 -9.69 -13.30 -10.57
C PRO A 36 -8.59 -12.70 -9.70
N VAL A 37 -8.39 -13.25 -8.51
CA VAL A 37 -7.41 -12.72 -7.54
C VAL A 37 -6.00 -12.64 -8.14
N ALA A 38 -5.58 -13.66 -8.88
CA ALA A 38 -4.27 -13.67 -9.53
C ALA A 38 -4.11 -12.48 -10.49
N GLN A 39 -5.14 -12.17 -11.25
CA GLN A 39 -5.13 -11.04 -12.16
C GLN A 39 -5.12 -9.70 -11.41
N ARG A 40 -5.84 -9.59 -10.28
CA ARG A 40 -5.80 -8.40 -9.43
C ARG A 40 -4.40 -8.12 -8.91
N LEU A 41 -3.68 -9.17 -8.51
CA LEU A 41 -2.30 -9.04 -8.03
C LEU A 41 -1.35 -8.57 -9.15
N GLN A 42 -1.52 -9.09 -10.37
CA GLN A 42 -0.71 -8.69 -11.52
C GLN A 42 -0.97 -7.25 -11.96
N THR A 43 -2.19 -6.78 -11.75
CA THR A 43 -2.61 -5.44 -12.16
C THR A 43 -2.89 -4.54 -10.95
N PHE A 44 -2.12 -4.69 -9.87
CA PHE A 44 -2.37 -4.01 -8.60
C PHE A 44 -2.53 -2.48 -8.71
N PRO A 45 -1.83 -1.74 -9.60
CA PRO A 45 -2.00 -0.30 -9.70
C PRO A 45 -3.43 0.13 -10.06
N ARG A 46 -4.18 -0.75 -10.69
CA ARG A 46 -5.59 -0.53 -11.04
C ARG A 46 -6.50 -0.57 -9.81
N HIS A 47 -6.08 -1.25 -8.75
CA HIS A 47 -6.91 -1.59 -7.59
C HIS A 47 -6.52 -0.86 -6.31
N VAL A 48 -5.43 -0.11 -6.32
CA VAL A 48 -4.94 0.63 -5.15
C VAL A 48 -5.20 2.12 -5.29
N ARG A 49 -5.14 2.85 -4.18
CA ARG A 49 -5.29 4.30 -4.20
C ARG A 49 -4.06 4.94 -4.86
N ARG A 50 -4.27 6.13 -5.42
CA ARG A 50 -3.15 6.94 -5.94
C ARG A 50 -2.10 7.19 -4.87
N GLN A 51 -2.52 7.44 -3.62
CA GLN A 51 -1.63 7.68 -2.50
C GLN A 51 -0.73 6.48 -2.21
N ASP A 52 -1.26 5.27 -2.31
CA ASP A 52 -0.48 4.05 -2.06
C ASP A 52 0.58 3.84 -3.13
N THR A 53 0.24 4.07 -4.39
CA THR A 53 1.20 4.05 -5.50
C THR A 53 2.26 5.14 -5.34
N ALA A 54 1.85 6.36 -4.99
CA ALA A 54 2.78 7.47 -4.77
C ALA A 54 3.77 7.17 -3.64
N ARG A 55 3.31 6.61 -2.54
CA ARG A 55 4.18 6.20 -1.42
C ARG A 55 5.21 5.16 -1.84
N PHE A 56 4.80 4.19 -2.64
CA PHE A 56 5.70 3.17 -3.18
C PHE A 56 6.77 3.79 -4.06
N LEU A 57 6.39 4.70 -4.97
CA LEU A 57 7.31 5.39 -5.85
C LEU A 57 8.29 6.30 -5.11
N VAL A 58 7.82 7.02 -4.09
CA VAL A 58 8.68 7.84 -3.24
C VAL A 58 9.73 6.99 -2.53
N LYS A 59 9.34 5.85 -1.97
CA LYS A 59 10.30 4.93 -1.35
C LYS A 59 11.34 4.45 -2.35
N HIS A 60 10.94 4.12 -3.56
CA HIS A 60 11.85 3.71 -4.61
C HIS A 60 12.87 4.81 -4.96
N GLU A 61 12.41 6.05 -5.09
CA GLU A 61 13.30 7.20 -5.34
C GLU A 61 14.28 7.43 -4.20
N LEU A 62 13.80 7.35 -2.94
CA LEU A 62 14.66 7.45 -1.77
C LEU A 62 15.70 6.32 -1.73
N PHE A 63 15.30 5.12 -2.09
CA PHE A 63 16.18 3.97 -2.19
C PHE A 63 17.31 4.22 -3.19
N LYS A 64 16.99 4.70 -4.39
CA LYS A 64 18.00 5.01 -5.42
C LYS A 64 18.99 6.07 -4.96
N LEU A 65 18.52 7.10 -4.27
CA LEU A 65 19.37 8.17 -3.74
C LEU A 65 20.35 7.66 -2.69
N ASN A 66 20.01 6.60 -1.96
CA ASN A 66 20.82 6.06 -0.88
C ASN A 66 21.66 4.84 -1.28
N LEU A 67 21.57 4.39 -2.54
CA LEU A 67 22.36 3.24 -3.02
C LEU A 67 23.86 3.36 -2.77
N PRO A 68 24.51 4.54 -2.96
CA PRO A 68 25.94 4.70 -2.72
C PRO A 68 26.31 4.70 -1.23
N ALA A 69 25.33 4.87 -0.33
CA ALA A 69 25.61 4.94 1.11
C ALA A 69 25.74 3.55 1.72
N ASN A 70 26.68 3.41 2.65
CA ASN A 70 26.79 2.21 3.49
C ASN A 70 25.87 2.37 4.70
N GLY A 71 25.06 1.36 4.98
CA GLY A 71 24.17 1.41 6.13
C GLY A 71 22.98 0.48 5.98
N SER A 72 22.02 0.66 6.88
CA SER A 72 20.79 -0.14 6.95
C SER A 72 19.57 0.74 6.82
N VAL A 73 18.47 0.16 6.36
CA VAL A 73 17.16 0.81 6.36
C VAL A 73 16.48 0.51 7.69
N VAL A 74 16.03 1.56 8.37
CA VAL A 74 15.25 1.46 9.61
C VAL A 74 13.89 2.09 9.36
N GLU A 75 12.84 1.37 9.68
CA GLU A 75 11.47 1.87 9.53
C GLU A 75 10.74 1.76 10.87
N CYS A 76 10.18 2.88 11.32
CA CYS A 76 9.35 2.96 12.52
C CYS A 76 7.88 2.91 12.13
N GLY A 77 7.05 2.21 12.93
CA GLY A 77 5.63 2.11 12.66
C GLY A 77 5.30 1.26 11.42
N VAL A 78 5.75 0.04 11.43
CA VAL A 78 5.70 -0.89 10.27
C VAL A 78 4.29 -1.37 9.92
N PHE A 79 3.24 -0.83 10.37
CA PHE A 79 1.87 -1.29 10.08
C PHE A 79 1.83 -2.43 9.04
N ALA A 80 1.17 -3.44 9.03
CA ALA A 80 1.04 -4.57 8.09
C ALA A 80 2.27 -4.90 7.20
N GLY A 81 3.40 -4.23 7.35
CA GLY A 81 4.66 -4.54 6.66
C GLY A 81 4.81 -4.05 5.22
N GLY A 82 3.91 -3.19 4.74
CA GLY A 82 3.95 -2.73 3.35
C GLY A 82 5.26 -2.01 2.98
N GLY A 83 5.72 -1.10 3.84
CA GLY A 83 6.99 -0.40 3.64
C GLY A 83 8.19 -1.34 3.71
N LEU A 84 8.24 -2.19 4.73
CA LEU A 84 9.31 -3.17 4.92
C LEU A 84 9.46 -4.09 3.71
N LEU A 85 8.36 -4.62 3.20
CA LEU A 85 8.37 -5.50 2.04
C LEU A 85 8.75 -4.76 0.76
N SER A 86 8.40 -3.47 0.64
CA SER A 86 8.85 -2.63 -0.47
C SER A 86 10.38 -2.50 -0.48
N TRP A 87 11.00 -2.21 0.67
CA TRP A 87 12.46 -2.14 0.77
C TRP A 87 13.12 -3.46 0.42
N ALA A 88 12.57 -4.58 0.91
CA ALA A 88 13.07 -5.91 0.59
C ALA A 88 12.97 -6.20 -0.91
N ALA A 89 11.87 -5.85 -1.56
CA ALA A 89 11.69 -6.02 -3.00
C ALA A 89 12.71 -5.20 -3.81
N PHE A 90 12.99 -3.96 -3.41
CA PHE A 90 13.99 -3.12 -4.07
C PHE A 90 15.39 -3.74 -3.98
N LEU A 91 15.75 -4.28 -2.82
CA LEU A 91 17.04 -4.96 -2.63
C LEU A 91 17.18 -6.20 -3.52
N CYS A 92 16.10 -6.94 -3.72
CA CYS A 92 16.12 -8.15 -4.57
C CYS A 92 16.26 -7.84 -6.06
N HIS A 93 15.96 -6.63 -6.49
CA HIS A 93 16.01 -6.20 -7.89
C HIS A 93 17.24 -5.37 -8.25
N LEU A 94 18.22 -5.32 -7.38
CA LEU A 94 19.50 -4.67 -7.64
C LEU A 94 20.42 -5.48 -8.54
#